data_ed7923692ef783f4705eff99f2ef3d01
#
_entry.id   ed7923692ef783f4705eff99f2ef3d01
#
_cell.length_a   1.000
_cell.length_b   1.000
_cell.length_c   1.000
_cell.angle_alpha   90.00
_cell.angle_beta   90.00
_cell.angle_gamma   90.00
#
_symmetry.space_group_name_H-M   'P 1'
#
loop_
_entity.id
_entity.type
_entity.pdbx_description
1 polymer ?
#
loop_
_entity_poly.entity_id
_entity_poly.type
_entity_poly.pdbx_seq_one_letter_code
_entity_poly.pdbx_strand_id
1 'polypeptide(L)'
;MSESDMPDWEKRFRAPRVSLPDWAEDAPDRSLFVSNATGTYELYAWDRASGEQRQATNRPNGTTDGLLSPDGAWIWWFDDKDGDEFGVWRRQPFGGGADEEAAPGLEPSYPSGLALGRDGRTAVVGRSTDDEGTTIYLVRAGEEPLEIYRHAESAGVGDLSHDGSLIAIEHTEHGDAMHSALRVVRPDGTTVAELDDTEGGTEELGLEVLGFAPVDGDPRLLIGHQRRGRWEPLVWDVASGAQTDLTLDLPGDVSAEWYPDGSALLIAHSHKARSDLFRYDLATRELARIPTPPGSVSGATARPDGTVEYLWSSAAEPPVVRSTTGEVVLDPPGMKCPPSVPVSDAWVEGPGGLIHALIQKPAGAVGPLPTVFDLHGGPTWHDSDSFAAGPAAWVDHGYAVVRINYRGSTGYGRAWTDALKHRVGLIELEDVAAVRDWAVESGLADPDRLVLTGGSWGGYLTLLGLGTQPASWAVGIAVVPVADYVTAYHDEMESLKAMDRTLLGGTPEEVPDRFAASSPLTYVDDVKAPVYISAGLNDPRCPIRQIDNYVNRLAARSAPHEVYRYDAGHGSLVVDERIKQLRLEMEFAERHLTPTAATPTD
;
A
#
# COMPACT_ATOMS: atom_id res chain seq x y z
N MET A 1 13.76 27.61 -12.08
CA MET A 1 13.79 26.94 -13.40
C MET A 1 12.42 27.15 -14.02
N SER A 2 12.31 27.53 -15.29
CA SER A 2 10.99 27.61 -15.93
C SER A 2 10.44 26.20 -16.17
N GLU A 3 9.13 26.05 -16.30
CA GLU A 3 8.51 24.74 -16.62
C GLU A 3 9.08 24.12 -17.90
N SER A 4 9.44 24.96 -18.89
CA SER A 4 10.06 24.54 -20.13
C SER A 4 11.47 23.97 -19.98
N ASP A 5 12.20 24.34 -18.93
CA ASP A 5 13.58 23.92 -18.68
C ASP A 5 13.68 22.73 -17.72
N MET A 6 12.56 22.31 -17.16
CA MET A 6 12.48 21.20 -16.22
C MET A 6 12.49 19.86 -16.96
N PRO A 7 13.28 18.86 -16.54
CA PRO A 7 13.28 17.53 -17.16
C PRO A 7 11.97 16.79 -16.89
N ASP A 8 11.58 15.91 -17.79
CA ASP A 8 10.27 15.22 -17.71
C ASP A 8 10.13 14.35 -16.48
N TRP A 9 11.22 13.73 -15.98
CA TRP A 9 11.18 12.96 -14.75
C TRP A 9 10.76 13.83 -13.55
N GLU A 10 11.25 15.07 -13.43
CA GLU A 10 10.90 15.99 -12.34
C GLU A 10 9.47 16.52 -12.51
N LYS A 11 9.03 16.80 -13.74
CA LYS A 11 7.64 17.19 -14.03
C LYS A 11 6.65 16.13 -13.58
N ARG A 12 7.00 14.83 -13.69
CA ARG A 12 6.14 13.72 -13.25
C ARG A 12 5.86 13.73 -11.75
N PHE A 13 6.77 14.23 -10.93
CA PHE A 13 6.53 14.43 -9.50
C PHE A 13 5.72 15.69 -9.21
N ARG A 14 5.97 16.78 -9.95
CA ARG A 14 5.35 18.09 -9.70
C ARG A 14 3.95 18.20 -10.29
N ALA A 15 3.65 17.45 -11.31
CA ALA A 15 2.31 17.48 -11.92
C ALA A 15 1.24 17.17 -10.87
N PRO A 16 0.19 18.00 -10.74
CA PRO A 16 -0.91 17.74 -9.84
C PRO A 16 -1.54 16.38 -10.13
N ARG A 17 -1.75 15.60 -9.08
CA ARG A 17 -2.43 14.30 -9.08
C ARG A 17 -3.60 14.33 -8.16
N VAL A 18 -4.57 13.49 -8.41
CA VAL A 18 -5.76 13.33 -7.58
C VAL A 18 -5.99 11.84 -7.32
N SER A 19 -6.46 11.52 -6.12
CA SER A 19 -7.03 10.19 -5.83
C SER A 19 -8.41 10.08 -6.47
N LEU A 20 -8.99 8.86 -6.46
CA LEU A 20 -10.42 8.71 -6.71
C LEU A 20 -11.17 9.51 -5.64
N PRO A 21 -12.10 10.41 -6.02
CA PRO A 21 -12.88 11.15 -5.04
C PRO A 21 -13.84 10.22 -4.28
N ASP A 22 -13.73 10.22 -2.96
CA ASP A 22 -14.71 9.62 -2.06
C ASP A 22 -15.91 10.56 -1.94
N TRP A 23 -17.13 10.05 -2.12
CA TRP A 23 -18.36 10.86 -2.16
C TRP A 23 -19.30 10.53 -1.00
N ALA A 24 -20.00 11.55 -0.47
CA ALA A 24 -20.93 11.40 0.62
C ALA A 24 -22.24 10.74 0.16
N GLU A 25 -22.64 9.64 0.82
CA GLU A 25 -23.80 8.82 0.44
C GLU A 25 -25.11 9.62 0.39
N ASP A 26 -25.35 10.51 1.36
CA ASP A 26 -26.55 11.35 1.47
C ASP A 26 -26.39 12.71 0.78
N ALA A 27 -25.18 13.04 0.33
CA ALA A 27 -24.88 14.28 -0.37
C ALA A 27 -23.91 14.02 -1.54
N PRO A 28 -24.30 13.27 -2.58
CA PRO A 28 -23.40 12.72 -3.60
C PRO A 28 -22.66 13.78 -4.44
N ASP A 29 -23.05 15.03 -4.37
CA ASP A 29 -22.30 16.15 -4.97
C ASP A 29 -21.12 16.61 -4.12
N ARG A 30 -20.98 16.14 -2.88
CA ARG A 30 -19.84 16.41 -2.01
C ARG A 30 -18.85 15.26 -2.05
N SER A 31 -17.59 15.60 -2.28
CA SER A 31 -16.51 14.59 -2.36
C SER A 31 -15.27 15.06 -1.62
N LEU A 32 -14.49 14.10 -1.15
CA LEU A 32 -13.14 14.28 -0.59
C LEU A 32 -12.13 13.58 -1.49
N PHE A 33 -10.98 14.19 -1.74
CA PHE A 33 -9.89 13.56 -2.48
C PHE A 33 -8.53 14.05 -1.98
N VAL A 34 -7.50 13.30 -2.28
CA VAL A 34 -6.10 13.66 -2.00
C VAL A 34 -5.48 14.30 -3.24
N SER A 35 -4.72 15.38 -3.07
CA SER A 35 -3.93 15.98 -4.15
C SER A 35 -2.63 16.61 -3.65
N ASN A 36 -1.62 16.63 -4.53
CA ASN A 36 -0.34 17.32 -4.34
C ASN A 36 -0.30 18.69 -5.04
N ALA A 37 -1.44 19.29 -5.36
CA ALA A 37 -1.53 20.52 -6.15
C ALA A 37 -0.75 21.72 -5.56
N THR A 38 -0.55 21.76 -4.24
CA THR A 38 0.23 22.79 -3.53
C THR A 38 1.69 22.39 -3.23
N GLY A 39 2.15 21.25 -3.77
CA GLY A 39 3.50 20.73 -3.54
C GLY A 39 3.61 19.77 -2.36
N THR A 40 2.53 19.56 -1.63
CA THR A 40 2.40 18.56 -0.55
C THR A 40 1.08 17.82 -0.75
N TYR A 41 1.05 16.51 -0.47
CA TYR A 41 -0.18 15.74 -0.54
C TYR A 41 -1.07 16.09 0.65
N GLU A 42 -2.29 16.55 0.33
CA GLU A 42 -3.28 17.05 1.28
C GLU A 42 -4.69 16.62 0.88
N LEU A 43 -5.64 16.73 1.80
CA LEU A 43 -7.06 16.49 1.56
C LEU A 43 -7.72 17.72 0.94
N TYR A 44 -8.61 17.47 -0.02
CA TYR A 44 -9.39 18.48 -0.73
C TYR A 44 -10.88 18.14 -0.70
N ALA A 45 -11.70 19.09 -0.29
CA ALA A 45 -13.15 19.04 -0.44
C ALA A 45 -13.54 19.50 -1.84
N TRP A 46 -14.49 18.82 -2.47
CA TRP A 46 -15.01 19.17 -3.78
C TRP A 46 -16.55 19.14 -3.79
N ASP A 47 -17.16 20.29 -4.01
CA ASP A 47 -18.60 20.42 -4.30
C ASP A 47 -18.78 20.33 -5.82
N ARG A 48 -19.29 19.21 -6.31
CA ARG A 48 -19.44 18.91 -7.74
C ARG A 48 -20.50 19.78 -8.40
N ALA A 49 -21.55 20.16 -7.65
CA ALA A 49 -22.66 20.98 -8.18
C ALA A 49 -22.20 22.40 -8.51
N SER A 50 -21.36 23.00 -7.66
CA SER A 50 -20.76 24.33 -7.92
C SER A 50 -19.44 24.27 -8.67
N GLY A 51 -18.75 23.13 -8.66
CA GLY A 51 -17.37 22.96 -9.16
C GLY A 51 -16.30 23.50 -8.21
N GLU A 52 -16.67 23.96 -7.01
CA GLU A 52 -15.73 24.53 -6.04
C GLU A 52 -14.87 23.44 -5.41
N GLN A 53 -13.54 23.68 -5.40
CA GLN A 53 -12.56 22.85 -4.73
C GLN A 53 -11.86 23.66 -3.65
N ARG A 54 -11.71 23.07 -2.46
CA ARG A 54 -11.05 23.69 -1.31
C ARG A 54 -10.04 22.71 -0.72
N GLN A 55 -8.80 23.15 -0.53
CA GLN A 55 -7.83 22.43 0.29
C GLN A 55 -8.35 22.37 1.73
N ALA A 56 -8.56 21.17 2.25
CA ALA A 56 -9.11 20.95 3.58
C ALA A 56 -8.02 20.94 4.66
N THR A 57 -6.88 20.33 4.38
CA THR A 57 -5.75 20.25 5.30
C THR A 57 -4.54 21.00 4.76
N ASN A 58 -3.64 21.44 5.65
CA ASN A 58 -2.39 22.10 5.28
C ASN A 58 -1.33 21.81 6.35
N ARG A 59 -0.67 20.67 6.21
CA ARG A 59 0.30 20.14 7.17
C ARG A 59 1.73 20.26 6.61
N PRO A 60 2.75 20.53 7.44
CA PRO A 60 4.15 20.60 6.97
C PRO A 60 4.60 19.33 6.26
N ASN A 61 4.23 18.15 6.76
CA ASN A 61 4.54 16.86 6.19
C ASN A 61 3.38 16.25 5.40
N GLY A 62 2.26 16.99 5.22
CA GLY A 62 1.07 16.54 4.52
C GLY A 62 0.18 15.62 5.33
N THR A 63 -0.98 15.27 4.77
CA THR A 63 -1.84 14.18 5.25
C THR A 63 -2.67 13.60 4.10
N THR A 64 -2.88 12.30 4.13
CA THR A 64 -3.69 11.58 3.14
C THR A 64 -4.84 10.82 3.78
N ASP A 65 -4.83 10.69 5.11
CA ASP A 65 -5.81 9.93 5.86
C ASP A 65 -6.99 10.80 6.24
N GLY A 66 -8.11 10.57 5.59
CA GLY A 66 -9.35 11.29 5.87
C GLY A 66 -10.57 10.65 5.25
N LEU A 67 -11.71 10.91 5.86
CA LEU A 67 -13.03 10.43 5.42
C LEU A 67 -14.04 11.59 5.40
N LEU A 68 -14.98 11.48 4.47
CA LEU A 68 -16.15 12.37 4.40
C LEU A 68 -17.30 11.70 5.15
N SER A 69 -17.97 12.45 6.04
CA SER A 69 -19.18 11.92 6.69
C SER A 69 -20.26 11.60 5.66
N PRO A 70 -21.08 10.53 5.86
CA PRO A 70 -22.12 10.14 4.92
C PRO A 70 -23.12 11.24 4.56
N ASP A 71 -23.42 12.17 5.49
CA ASP A 71 -24.24 13.36 5.26
C ASP A 71 -23.50 14.49 4.51
N GLY A 72 -22.21 14.30 4.23
CA GLY A 72 -21.35 15.29 3.57
C GLY A 72 -21.08 16.55 4.40
N ALA A 73 -21.42 16.58 5.69
CA ALA A 73 -21.28 17.76 6.52
C ALA A 73 -19.87 17.95 7.09
N TRP A 74 -19.17 16.86 7.35
CA TRP A 74 -17.90 16.84 8.05
C TRP A 74 -16.82 16.09 7.30
N ILE A 75 -15.59 16.64 7.34
CA ILE A 75 -14.36 15.98 6.91
C ILE A 75 -13.61 15.56 8.18
N TRP A 76 -13.38 14.27 8.35
CA TRP A 76 -12.51 13.72 9.38
C TRP A 76 -11.12 13.50 8.79
N TRP A 77 -10.07 13.77 9.55
CA TRP A 77 -8.69 13.57 9.12
C TRP A 77 -7.79 13.21 10.30
N PHE A 78 -6.74 12.44 10.03
CA PHE A 78 -5.82 11.99 11.07
C PHE A 78 -4.69 12.99 11.25
N ASP A 79 -4.49 13.44 12.48
CA ASP A 79 -3.50 14.43 12.91
C ASP A 79 -2.37 13.72 13.65
N ASP A 80 -1.37 13.22 12.90
CA ASP A 80 -0.13 12.67 13.41
C ASP A 80 0.93 13.75 13.64
N LYS A 81 2.02 13.40 14.27
CA LYS A 81 3.14 14.29 14.48
C LYS A 81 4.29 13.94 13.54
N ASP A 82 4.57 14.85 12.62
CA ASP A 82 5.76 14.76 11.74
C ASP A 82 5.84 13.46 10.90
N GLY A 83 4.69 12.81 10.64
CA GLY A 83 4.59 11.58 9.86
C GLY A 83 4.87 10.30 10.66
N ASP A 84 4.83 10.35 12.00
CA ASP A 84 5.07 9.20 12.89
C ASP A 84 3.85 8.25 13.01
N GLU A 85 2.78 8.53 12.26
CA GLU A 85 1.53 7.75 12.24
C GLU A 85 0.85 7.62 13.63
N PHE A 86 1.30 8.37 14.63
CA PHE A 86 0.76 8.36 15.98
C PHE A 86 0.07 9.68 16.29
N GLY A 87 -1.26 9.66 16.47
CA GLY A 87 -2.03 10.89 16.54
C GLY A 87 -3.47 10.72 16.98
N VAL A 88 -4.30 11.70 16.60
CA VAL A 88 -5.72 11.78 16.94
C VAL A 88 -6.56 12.11 15.71
N TRP A 89 -7.82 11.73 15.71
CA TRP A 89 -8.76 12.16 14.70
C TRP A 89 -9.24 13.60 14.95
N ARG A 90 -9.14 14.43 13.92
CA ARG A 90 -9.70 15.76 13.83
C ARG A 90 -10.85 15.80 12.86
N ARG A 91 -11.72 16.81 12.98
CA ARG A 91 -12.76 17.05 11.97
C ARG A 91 -12.99 18.54 11.74
N GLN A 92 -13.48 18.88 10.56
CA GLN A 92 -13.89 20.22 10.19
C GLN A 92 -15.15 20.20 9.34
N PRO A 93 -15.95 21.30 9.30
CA PRO A 93 -17.07 21.40 8.38
C PRO A 93 -16.62 21.29 6.92
N PHE A 94 -17.42 20.63 6.07
CA PHE A 94 -17.12 20.49 4.64
C PHE A 94 -16.85 21.84 3.94
N GLY A 95 -17.64 22.86 4.26
CA GLY A 95 -17.45 24.21 3.72
C GLY A 95 -16.27 25.01 4.31
N GLY A 96 -15.50 24.40 5.20
CA GLY A 96 -14.41 25.04 5.93
C GLY A 96 -14.82 25.57 7.29
N GLY A 97 -13.83 25.76 8.16
CA GLY A 97 -14.00 26.19 9.54
C GLY A 97 -12.77 25.85 10.38
N ALA A 98 -12.88 25.98 11.68
CA ALA A 98 -11.85 25.54 12.59
C ALA A 98 -11.88 24.01 12.72
N ASP A 99 -10.69 23.40 12.80
CA ASP A 99 -10.56 22.00 13.18
C ASP A 99 -10.93 21.82 14.65
N GLU A 100 -11.67 20.77 14.93
CA GLU A 100 -11.99 20.34 16.29
C GLU A 100 -11.60 18.89 16.51
N GLU A 101 -11.45 18.49 17.75
CA GLU A 101 -11.18 17.11 18.11
C GLU A 101 -12.40 16.25 17.75
N ALA A 102 -12.19 15.21 16.96
CA ALA A 102 -13.29 14.41 16.42
C ALA A 102 -13.79 13.36 17.42
N ALA A 103 -12.90 12.85 18.26
CA ALA A 103 -13.16 11.84 19.29
C ALA A 103 -12.62 12.30 20.66
N PRO A 104 -13.24 13.33 21.30
CA PRO A 104 -12.78 13.86 22.57
C PRO A 104 -12.71 12.77 23.66
N GLY A 105 -11.61 12.75 24.42
CA GLY A 105 -11.38 11.78 25.49
C GLY A 105 -10.63 10.52 25.05
N LEU A 106 -10.29 10.36 23.76
CA LEU A 106 -9.36 9.34 23.30
C LEU A 106 -7.95 9.93 23.18
N GLU A 107 -6.99 9.29 23.84
CA GLU A 107 -5.57 9.65 23.77
C GLU A 107 -4.97 9.35 22.39
N PRO A 108 -3.83 9.95 21.99
CA PRO A 108 -3.15 9.61 20.75
C PRO A 108 -2.82 8.12 20.63
N SER A 109 -2.85 7.59 19.40
CA SER A 109 -2.58 6.19 19.10
C SER A 109 -2.27 6.00 17.61
N TYR A 110 -1.86 4.80 17.20
CA TYR A 110 -1.94 4.38 15.82
C TYR A 110 -3.41 4.16 15.44
N PRO A 111 -3.86 4.54 14.23
CA PRO A 111 -5.23 4.31 13.79
C PRO A 111 -5.45 2.81 13.46
N SER A 112 -6.58 2.28 13.91
CA SER A 112 -7.01 0.89 13.63
C SER A 112 -8.42 0.88 13.01
N GLY A 113 -8.63 1.70 12.00
CA GLY A 113 -9.89 1.85 11.30
C GLY A 113 -10.81 2.92 11.88
N LEU A 114 -11.70 3.41 11.03
CA LEU A 114 -12.71 4.42 11.32
C LEU A 114 -13.94 4.15 10.48
N ALA A 115 -15.13 4.12 11.10
CA ALA A 115 -16.41 4.13 10.40
C ALA A 115 -17.31 5.24 10.93
N LEU A 116 -17.98 5.97 10.03
CA LEU A 116 -18.80 7.14 10.36
C LEU A 116 -20.28 6.83 10.13
N GLY A 117 -21.10 7.12 11.15
CA GLY A 117 -22.54 6.90 11.09
C GLY A 117 -23.27 7.97 10.27
N ARG A 118 -24.33 7.58 9.60
CA ARG A 118 -25.20 8.46 8.79
C ARG A 118 -25.96 9.49 9.61
N ASP A 119 -26.09 9.27 10.91
CA ASP A 119 -26.73 10.23 11.82
C ASP A 119 -25.89 11.50 12.05
N GLY A 120 -24.66 11.57 11.47
CA GLY A 120 -23.71 12.68 11.62
C GLY A 120 -23.19 12.87 13.04
N ARG A 121 -23.45 11.91 13.96
CA ARG A 121 -23.13 12.00 15.38
C ARG A 121 -22.36 10.79 15.92
N THR A 122 -22.45 9.67 15.24
CA THR A 122 -21.84 8.40 15.65
C THR A 122 -20.59 8.13 14.82
N ALA A 123 -19.53 7.67 15.47
CA ALA A 123 -18.35 7.12 14.83
C ALA A 123 -17.87 5.87 15.58
N VAL A 124 -17.26 4.94 14.87
CA VAL A 124 -16.55 3.80 15.46
C VAL A 124 -15.07 4.02 15.20
N VAL A 125 -14.28 4.13 16.26
CA VAL A 125 -12.86 4.51 16.21
C VAL A 125 -12.00 3.37 16.74
N GLY A 126 -11.17 2.80 15.87
CA GLY A 126 -10.15 1.82 16.26
C GLY A 126 -8.83 2.51 16.61
N ARG A 127 -8.19 2.03 17.65
CA ARG A 127 -6.91 2.50 18.20
C ARG A 127 -5.98 1.33 18.48
N SER A 128 -4.69 1.52 18.22
CA SER A 128 -3.66 0.57 18.64
C SER A 128 -2.52 1.30 19.35
N THR A 129 -1.99 0.68 20.39
CA THR A 129 -0.79 1.14 21.11
C THR A 129 0.09 -0.05 21.45
N ASP A 130 1.38 0.17 21.63
CA ASP A 130 2.34 -0.90 21.98
C ASP A 130 2.07 -1.53 23.35
N ASP A 131 1.46 -0.78 24.28
CA ASP A 131 1.21 -1.24 25.65
C ASP A 131 -0.16 -1.92 25.83
N GLU A 132 -1.18 -1.50 25.07
CA GLU A 132 -2.58 -1.90 25.30
C GLU A 132 -3.13 -2.84 24.19
N GLY A 133 -2.40 -3.02 23.08
CA GLY A 133 -2.92 -3.69 21.90
C GLY A 133 -3.97 -2.85 21.20
N THR A 134 -5.01 -3.48 20.66
CA THR A 134 -6.10 -2.81 19.96
C THR A 134 -7.32 -2.60 20.83
N THR A 135 -7.89 -1.39 20.77
CA THR A 135 -9.17 -1.03 21.38
C THR A 135 -10.08 -0.35 20.35
N ILE A 136 -11.37 -0.68 20.36
CA ILE A 136 -12.36 -0.04 19.49
C ILE A 136 -13.41 0.65 20.34
N TYR A 137 -13.70 1.89 20.01
CA TYR A 137 -14.65 2.74 20.71
C TYR A 137 -15.81 3.14 19.82
N LEU A 138 -17.00 3.13 20.41
CA LEU A 138 -18.15 3.85 19.89
C LEU A 138 -18.12 5.28 20.44
N VAL A 139 -18.01 6.25 19.55
CA VAL A 139 -17.98 7.69 19.86
C VAL A 139 -19.31 8.31 19.43
N ARG A 140 -19.97 9.02 20.34
CA ARG A 140 -21.18 9.80 20.04
C ARG A 140 -21.00 11.26 20.43
N ALA A 141 -21.42 12.17 19.56
CA ALA A 141 -21.28 13.59 19.82
C ALA A 141 -21.91 14.01 21.15
N GLY A 142 -21.08 14.49 22.10
CA GLY A 142 -21.50 14.95 23.42
C GLY A 142 -21.60 13.86 24.50
N GLU A 143 -21.15 12.65 24.22
CA GLU A 143 -21.07 11.54 25.16
C GLU A 143 -19.59 11.10 25.35
N GLU A 144 -19.28 10.44 26.45
CA GLU A 144 -17.98 9.80 26.66
C GLU A 144 -17.82 8.61 25.71
N PRO A 145 -16.62 8.36 25.12
CA PRO A 145 -16.37 7.20 24.29
C PRO A 145 -16.67 5.88 25.04
N LEU A 146 -17.42 4.99 24.41
CA LEU A 146 -17.75 3.67 24.93
C LEU A 146 -16.83 2.63 24.32
N GLU A 147 -15.99 1.97 25.13
CA GLU A 147 -15.20 0.82 24.68
C GLU A 147 -16.12 -0.36 24.35
N ILE A 148 -16.05 -0.86 23.11
CA ILE A 148 -16.87 -1.97 22.61
C ILE A 148 -16.05 -3.22 22.27
N TYR A 149 -14.72 -3.08 22.16
CA TYR A 149 -13.80 -4.18 21.89
C TYR A 149 -12.40 -3.86 22.44
N ARG A 150 -11.71 -4.88 22.94
CA ARG A 150 -10.29 -4.81 23.34
C ARG A 150 -9.61 -6.16 23.20
N HIS A 151 -8.42 -6.19 22.59
CA HIS A 151 -7.57 -7.37 22.55
C HIS A 151 -6.09 -6.99 22.46
N ALA A 152 -5.20 -7.88 22.90
CA ALA A 152 -3.75 -7.69 22.79
C ALA A 152 -3.25 -7.83 21.34
N GLU A 153 -3.85 -8.73 20.57
CA GLU A 153 -3.53 -8.90 19.17
C GLU A 153 -4.22 -7.84 18.30
N SER A 154 -3.78 -7.72 17.05
CA SER A 154 -4.28 -6.73 16.10
C SER A 154 -5.76 -6.93 15.79
N ALA A 155 -6.48 -5.81 15.73
CA ALA A 155 -7.84 -5.77 15.23
C ALA A 155 -8.09 -4.41 14.53
N GLY A 156 -9.18 -4.30 13.77
CA GLY A 156 -9.54 -3.06 13.10
C GLY A 156 -11.06 -2.92 12.94
N VAL A 157 -11.51 -1.68 12.83
CA VAL A 157 -12.88 -1.37 12.44
C VAL A 157 -13.01 -1.68 10.95
N GLY A 158 -13.81 -2.68 10.60
CA GLY A 158 -14.12 -3.01 9.21
C GLY A 158 -15.19 -2.09 8.64
N ASP A 159 -16.38 -2.06 9.27
CA ASP A 159 -17.48 -1.22 8.79
C ASP A 159 -18.57 -1.03 9.85
N LEU A 160 -19.45 -0.03 9.64
CA LEU A 160 -20.66 0.26 10.41
C LEU A 160 -21.88 0.12 9.50
N SER A 161 -22.87 -0.73 9.89
CA SER A 161 -24.08 -0.92 9.07
C SER A 161 -24.82 0.39 8.81
N HIS A 162 -25.53 0.44 7.69
CA HIS A 162 -26.21 1.64 7.20
C HIS A 162 -27.14 2.30 8.23
N ASP A 163 -27.81 1.52 9.08
CA ASP A 163 -28.64 2.00 10.19
C ASP A 163 -27.89 2.17 11.52
N GLY A 164 -26.57 1.92 11.55
CA GLY A 164 -25.73 2.01 12.74
C GLY A 164 -25.96 0.94 13.80
N SER A 165 -26.69 -0.13 13.50
CA SER A 165 -27.06 -1.18 14.47
C SER A 165 -26.03 -2.31 14.61
N LEU A 166 -25.11 -2.46 13.64
CA LEU A 166 -24.09 -3.50 13.58
C LEU A 166 -22.73 -2.88 13.25
N ILE A 167 -21.67 -3.43 13.86
CA ILE A 167 -20.27 -3.03 13.64
C ILE A 167 -19.50 -4.29 13.29
N ALA A 168 -18.82 -4.30 12.15
CA ALA A 168 -17.92 -5.35 11.74
C ALA A 168 -16.49 -5.04 12.21
N ILE A 169 -15.84 -6.02 12.79
CA ILE A 169 -14.47 -5.97 13.31
C ILE A 169 -13.68 -7.09 12.64
N GLU A 170 -12.53 -6.74 12.08
CA GLU A 170 -11.50 -7.69 11.69
C GLU A 170 -10.55 -7.91 12.86
N HIS A 171 -10.18 -9.15 13.16
CA HIS A 171 -9.29 -9.43 14.29
C HIS A 171 -8.40 -10.64 14.06
N THR A 172 -7.28 -10.67 14.79
CA THR A 172 -6.29 -11.76 14.73
C THR A 172 -6.09 -12.41 16.11
N GLU A 173 -7.18 -12.58 16.89
CA GLU A 173 -7.13 -13.14 18.26
C GLU A 173 -6.50 -14.54 18.31
N HIS A 174 -6.55 -15.30 17.20
CA HIS A 174 -5.88 -16.60 17.04
C HIS A 174 -4.36 -16.51 16.87
N GLY A 175 -3.78 -15.29 16.70
CA GLY A 175 -2.33 -15.03 16.63
C GLY A 175 -1.71 -15.05 15.23
N ASP A 176 -2.46 -15.36 14.15
CA ASP A 176 -1.98 -15.22 12.77
C ASP A 176 -2.34 -13.82 12.23
N ALA A 177 -1.38 -12.90 12.28
CA ALA A 177 -1.59 -11.51 11.84
C ALA A 177 -1.75 -11.33 10.33
N MET A 178 -1.54 -12.40 9.54
CA MET A 178 -1.68 -12.37 8.08
C MET A 178 -3.07 -12.80 7.60
N HIS A 179 -3.88 -13.41 8.45
CA HIS A 179 -5.18 -13.96 8.12
C HIS A 179 -6.19 -13.58 9.19
N SER A 180 -6.98 -12.53 8.95
CA SER A 180 -7.98 -12.07 9.92
C SER A 180 -9.20 -12.98 9.96
N ALA A 181 -9.82 -13.06 11.15
CA ALA A 181 -11.19 -13.51 11.39
C ALA A 181 -12.12 -12.30 11.57
N LEU A 182 -13.43 -12.52 11.54
CA LEU A 182 -14.44 -11.47 11.61
C LEU A 182 -15.35 -11.64 12.81
N ARG A 183 -15.63 -10.50 13.49
CA ARG A 183 -16.67 -10.42 14.53
C ARG A 183 -17.63 -9.28 14.23
N VAL A 184 -18.92 -9.53 14.36
CA VAL A 184 -19.96 -8.50 14.26
C VAL A 184 -20.56 -8.27 15.64
N VAL A 185 -20.55 -7.00 16.08
CA VAL A 185 -21.06 -6.59 17.39
C VAL A 185 -22.16 -5.54 17.25
N ARG A 186 -22.98 -5.39 18.30
CA ARG A 186 -23.87 -4.24 18.46
C ARG A 186 -23.12 -3.04 19.04
N PRO A 187 -23.71 -1.83 18.99
CA PRO A 187 -23.14 -0.62 19.61
C PRO A 187 -22.85 -0.71 21.11
N ASP A 188 -23.38 -1.69 21.80
CA ASP A 188 -23.09 -1.96 23.22
C ASP A 188 -21.95 -2.99 23.42
N GLY A 189 -21.29 -3.42 22.36
CA GLY A 189 -20.23 -4.42 22.38
C GLY A 189 -20.73 -5.88 22.38
N THR A 190 -22.05 -6.11 22.39
CA THR A 190 -22.60 -7.49 22.36
C THR A 190 -22.34 -8.15 21.01
N THR A 191 -21.63 -9.28 21.02
CA THR A 191 -21.37 -10.09 19.80
C THR A 191 -22.68 -10.64 19.23
N VAL A 192 -22.85 -10.45 17.91
CA VAL A 192 -24.00 -10.94 17.12
C VAL A 192 -23.60 -12.19 16.34
N ALA A 193 -22.43 -12.14 15.68
CA ALA A 193 -21.93 -13.24 14.86
C ALA A 193 -20.40 -13.20 14.80
N GLU A 194 -19.83 -14.36 14.55
CA GLU A 194 -18.39 -14.54 14.35
C GLU A 194 -18.18 -15.43 13.10
N LEU A 195 -17.12 -15.16 12.37
CA LEU A 195 -16.69 -15.97 11.25
C LEU A 195 -15.18 -16.11 11.28
N ASP A 196 -14.76 -17.35 11.32
CA ASP A 196 -13.36 -17.75 11.33
C ASP A 196 -13.20 -18.90 10.35
N ASP A 197 -12.26 -18.78 9.43
CA ASP A 197 -12.04 -19.77 8.38
C ASP A 197 -10.71 -20.48 8.59
N THR A 198 -10.77 -21.83 8.62
CA THR A 198 -9.57 -22.66 8.71
C THR A 198 -9.53 -23.72 7.63
N GLU A 199 -8.37 -23.99 7.04
CA GLU A 199 -8.13 -25.13 6.15
C GLU A 199 -7.67 -26.34 6.95
N GLY A 200 -8.43 -27.44 6.86
CA GLY A 200 -8.12 -28.66 7.61
C GLY A 200 -8.18 -28.51 9.13
N GLY A 201 -8.70 -27.37 9.64
CA GLY A 201 -8.85 -27.06 11.06
C GLY A 201 -7.54 -26.64 11.76
N THR A 202 -6.50 -26.27 11.03
CA THR A 202 -5.19 -25.90 11.59
C THR A 202 -4.50 -24.75 10.89
N GLU A 203 -4.90 -24.37 9.70
CA GLU A 203 -4.31 -23.27 8.93
C GLU A 203 -5.38 -22.20 8.73
N GLU A 204 -5.09 -20.98 9.19
CA GLU A 204 -6.00 -19.85 9.08
C GLU A 204 -6.11 -19.39 7.62
N LEU A 205 -7.33 -19.07 7.20
CA LEU A 205 -7.66 -18.48 5.90
C LEU A 205 -8.12 -17.05 6.11
N GLY A 206 -7.53 -16.12 5.37
CA GLY A 206 -7.86 -14.71 5.52
C GLY A 206 -9.30 -14.39 5.17
N LEU A 207 -9.91 -13.57 6.01
CA LEU A 207 -11.18 -12.89 5.77
C LEU A 207 -10.95 -11.38 5.83
N GLU A 208 -11.70 -10.63 5.03
CA GLU A 208 -11.69 -9.16 5.05
C GLU A 208 -13.12 -8.61 4.96
N VAL A 209 -13.37 -7.46 5.58
CA VAL A 209 -14.63 -6.74 5.48
C VAL A 209 -14.63 -5.87 4.23
N LEU A 210 -15.58 -6.08 3.32
CA LEU A 210 -15.77 -5.24 2.13
C LEU A 210 -16.93 -4.24 2.29
N GLY A 211 -17.76 -4.40 3.30
CA GLY A 211 -18.79 -3.45 3.71
C GLY A 211 -20.19 -4.03 3.86
N PHE A 212 -20.99 -3.43 4.74
CA PHE A 212 -22.41 -3.76 4.89
C PHE A 212 -23.22 -3.32 3.66
N ALA A 213 -24.34 -4.01 3.43
CA ALA A 213 -25.30 -3.58 2.42
C ALA A 213 -25.79 -2.15 2.73
N PRO A 214 -25.84 -1.23 1.72
CA PRO A 214 -26.18 0.18 1.92
C PRO A 214 -27.72 0.37 2.02
N VAL A 215 -28.37 -0.40 2.88
CA VAL A 215 -29.84 -0.40 3.07
C VAL A 215 -30.17 -0.55 4.56
N ASP A 216 -31.03 0.32 5.09
CA ASP A 216 -31.43 0.26 6.49
C ASP A 216 -31.99 -1.09 6.90
N GLY A 217 -31.45 -1.66 7.97
CA GLY A 217 -31.89 -2.94 8.54
C GLY A 217 -31.50 -4.18 7.71
N ASP A 218 -30.70 -4.03 6.66
CA ASP A 218 -30.18 -5.16 5.90
C ASP A 218 -28.93 -5.70 6.61
N PRO A 219 -28.94 -6.95 7.11
CA PRO A 219 -27.82 -7.51 7.88
C PRO A 219 -26.74 -8.13 6.98
N ARG A 220 -26.80 -7.97 5.65
CA ARG A 220 -25.82 -8.56 4.75
C ARG A 220 -24.50 -7.80 4.80
N LEU A 221 -23.43 -8.53 5.08
CA LEU A 221 -22.06 -8.07 5.03
C LEU A 221 -21.37 -8.70 3.82
N LEU A 222 -20.80 -7.88 2.95
CA LEU A 222 -19.92 -8.31 1.89
C LEU A 222 -18.54 -8.53 2.47
N ILE A 223 -17.95 -9.68 2.25
CA ILE A 223 -16.63 -10.04 2.75
C ILE A 223 -15.79 -10.69 1.66
N GLY A 224 -14.47 -10.51 1.75
CA GLY A 224 -13.49 -11.28 1.00
C GLY A 224 -13.08 -12.53 1.77
N HIS A 225 -12.74 -13.62 1.04
CA HIS A 225 -12.25 -14.86 1.62
C HIS A 225 -11.22 -15.56 0.72
N GLN A 226 -10.40 -16.44 1.30
CA GLN A 226 -9.36 -17.17 0.57
C GLN A 226 -9.62 -18.68 0.42
N ARG A 227 -10.84 -19.17 0.63
CA ARG A 227 -11.22 -20.61 0.65
C ARG A 227 -10.82 -21.40 -0.60
N ARG A 228 -10.66 -20.73 -1.75
CA ARG A 228 -10.25 -21.34 -3.02
C ARG A 228 -8.82 -20.96 -3.44
N GLY A 229 -8.01 -20.58 -2.46
CA GLY A 229 -6.60 -20.24 -2.68
C GLY A 229 -6.35 -18.89 -3.33
N ARG A 230 -7.34 -17.99 -3.33
CA ARG A 230 -7.27 -16.61 -3.82
C ARG A 230 -8.37 -15.78 -3.16
N TRP A 231 -8.26 -14.46 -3.20
CA TRP A 231 -9.31 -13.58 -2.73
C TRP A 231 -10.52 -13.61 -3.64
N GLU A 232 -11.69 -13.84 -3.05
CA GLU A 232 -12.99 -13.87 -3.72
C GLU A 232 -14.08 -13.33 -2.77
N PRO A 233 -15.10 -12.60 -3.30
CA PRO A 233 -16.16 -12.08 -2.46
C PRO A 233 -17.23 -13.11 -2.13
N LEU A 234 -17.82 -13.00 -0.95
CA LEU A 234 -19.07 -13.65 -0.56
C LEU A 234 -19.98 -12.68 0.19
N VAL A 235 -21.27 -12.94 0.19
CA VAL A 235 -22.27 -12.23 0.99
C VAL A 235 -22.63 -13.05 2.21
N TRP A 236 -22.40 -12.50 3.39
CA TRP A 236 -22.73 -13.09 4.68
C TRP A 236 -23.94 -12.36 5.29
N ASP A 237 -25.06 -13.06 5.46
CA ASP A 237 -26.20 -12.59 6.25
C ASP A 237 -25.91 -12.87 7.73
N VAL A 238 -25.49 -11.85 8.47
CA VAL A 238 -25.03 -12.01 9.86
C VAL A 238 -26.16 -12.34 10.84
N ALA A 239 -27.42 -12.08 10.48
CA ALA A 239 -28.56 -12.40 11.33
C ALA A 239 -28.96 -13.88 11.26
N SER A 240 -28.87 -14.48 10.09
CA SER A 240 -29.19 -15.91 9.88
C SER A 240 -27.96 -16.82 9.86
N GLY A 241 -26.76 -16.26 9.70
CA GLY A 241 -25.52 -16.99 9.48
C GLY A 241 -25.36 -17.55 8.05
N ALA A 242 -26.29 -17.25 7.14
CA ALA A 242 -26.24 -17.76 5.78
C ALA A 242 -25.12 -17.07 4.96
N GLN A 243 -24.34 -17.88 4.25
CA GLN A 243 -23.27 -17.42 3.38
C GLN A 243 -23.60 -17.75 1.93
N THR A 244 -23.39 -16.78 1.03
CA THR A 244 -23.62 -16.94 -0.41
C THR A 244 -22.30 -16.63 -1.13
N ASP A 245 -21.62 -17.67 -1.59
CA ASP A 245 -20.44 -17.53 -2.43
C ASP A 245 -20.80 -16.92 -3.79
N LEU A 246 -19.99 -15.97 -4.22
CA LEU A 246 -20.05 -15.38 -5.55
C LEU A 246 -19.01 -16.09 -6.43
N THR A 247 -19.41 -17.20 -7.06
CA THR A 247 -18.54 -17.93 -7.99
C THR A 247 -18.51 -17.17 -9.33
N LEU A 248 -17.44 -16.41 -9.56
CA LEU A 248 -17.35 -15.49 -10.69
C LEU A 248 -16.55 -16.04 -11.89
N ASP A 249 -15.90 -17.22 -11.75
CA ASP A 249 -15.04 -17.86 -12.77
C ASP A 249 -13.94 -16.93 -13.33
N LEU A 250 -13.47 -15.98 -12.52
CA LEU A 250 -12.39 -15.07 -12.86
C LEU A 250 -11.06 -15.61 -12.29
N PRO A 251 -9.96 -15.67 -13.07
CA PRO A 251 -8.65 -16.04 -12.54
C PRO A 251 -8.03 -14.86 -11.77
N GLY A 252 -7.21 -15.13 -10.73
CA GLY A 252 -6.59 -14.08 -9.91
C GLY A 252 -7.50 -13.62 -8.78
N ASP A 253 -7.19 -12.48 -8.18
CA ASP A 253 -7.90 -11.96 -7.03
C ASP A 253 -9.09 -11.10 -7.45
N VAL A 254 -10.17 -11.19 -6.68
CA VAL A 254 -11.42 -10.46 -6.91
C VAL A 254 -11.85 -9.79 -5.61
N SER A 255 -12.04 -8.47 -5.66
CA SER A 255 -12.69 -7.68 -4.63
C SER A 255 -14.04 -7.15 -5.12
N ALA A 256 -14.89 -6.67 -4.22
CA ALA A 256 -16.22 -6.18 -4.57
C ALA A 256 -16.65 -5.02 -3.66
N GLU A 257 -17.54 -4.17 -4.20
CA GLU A 257 -18.19 -3.06 -3.50
C GLU A 257 -19.69 -3.07 -3.84
N TRP A 258 -20.52 -2.65 -2.90
CA TRP A 258 -21.95 -2.50 -3.14
C TRP A 258 -22.27 -1.37 -4.12
N TYR A 259 -23.21 -1.59 -5.05
CA TYR A 259 -23.93 -0.47 -5.65
C TYR A 259 -24.80 0.21 -4.59
N PRO A 260 -25.00 1.54 -4.65
CA PRO A 260 -25.68 2.32 -3.60
C PRO A 260 -27.12 1.86 -3.27
N ASP A 261 -27.78 1.16 -4.19
CA ASP A 261 -29.12 0.62 -3.99
C ASP A 261 -29.14 -0.82 -3.44
N GLY A 262 -27.98 -1.43 -3.19
CA GLY A 262 -27.83 -2.79 -2.69
C GLY A 262 -28.27 -3.90 -3.67
N SER A 263 -28.55 -3.57 -4.94
CA SER A 263 -29.05 -4.53 -5.95
C SER A 263 -27.94 -5.28 -6.69
N ALA A 264 -26.74 -4.71 -6.72
CA ALA A 264 -25.61 -5.24 -7.47
C ALA A 264 -24.28 -4.99 -6.75
N LEU A 265 -23.24 -5.64 -7.24
CA LEU A 265 -21.86 -5.42 -6.80
C LEU A 265 -21.01 -4.89 -7.96
N LEU A 266 -20.16 -3.91 -7.67
CA LEU A 266 -19.05 -3.52 -8.50
C LEU A 266 -17.88 -4.46 -8.18
N ILE A 267 -17.44 -5.21 -9.15
CA ILE A 267 -16.37 -6.20 -9.02
C ILE A 267 -15.08 -5.60 -9.57
N ALA A 268 -14.04 -5.57 -8.75
CA ALA A 268 -12.68 -5.28 -9.16
C ALA A 268 -11.90 -6.60 -9.26
N HIS A 269 -11.39 -6.89 -10.45
CA HIS A 269 -10.66 -8.11 -10.76
C HIS A 269 -9.20 -7.80 -11.05
N SER A 270 -8.28 -8.43 -10.32
CA SER A 270 -6.83 -8.28 -10.51
C SER A 270 -6.23 -9.58 -11.02
N HIS A 271 -5.57 -9.50 -12.18
CA HIS A 271 -4.91 -10.66 -12.77
C HIS A 271 -3.71 -10.26 -13.62
N LYS A 272 -2.57 -10.91 -13.41
CA LYS A 272 -1.32 -10.67 -14.17
C LYS A 272 -0.96 -9.19 -14.25
N ALA A 273 -0.95 -8.54 -13.09
CA ALA A 273 -0.58 -7.14 -12.92
C ALA A 273 -1.47 -6.13 -13.69
N ARG A 274 -2.71 -6.49 -14.00
CA ARG A 274 -3.73 -5.63 -14.64
C ARG A 274 -5.07 -5.79 -13.96
N SER A 275 -5.97 -4.81 -14.18
CA SER A 275 -7.28 -4.82 -13.56
C SER A 275 -8.40 -4.70 -14.58
N ASP A 276 -9.50 -5.39 -14.33
CA ASP A 276 -10.78 -5.27 -15.04
C ASP A 276 -11.90 -4.96 -14.05
N LEU A 277 -12.94 -4.27 -14.50
CA LEU A 277 -14.14 -4.00 -13.73
C LEU A 277 -15.35 -4.74 -14.30
N PHE A 278 -16.24 -5.18 -13.38
CA PHE A 278 -17.51 -5.81 -13.76
C PHE A 278 -18.63 -5.32 -12.85
N ARG A 279 -19.87 -5.42 -13.33
CA ARG A 279 -21.08 -5.33 -12.52
C ARG A 279 -21.67 -6.73 -12.35
N TYR A 280 -21.90 -7.13 -11.11
CA TYR A 280 -22.59 -8.39 -10.77
C TYR A 280 -23.98 -8.10 -10.23
N ASP A 281 -25.00 -8.54 -10.92
CA ASP A 281 -26.41 -8.40 -10.51
C ASP A 281 -26.81 -9.53 -9.55
N LEU A 282 -27.20 -9.17 -8.34
CA LEU A 282 -27.49 -10.15 -7.28
C LEU A 282 -28.75 -11.00 -7.56
N ALA A 283 -29.74 -10.44 -8.26
CA ALA A 283 -30.99 -11.15 -8.54
C ALA A 283 -30.86 -12.13 -9.72
N THR A 284 -30.22 -11.68 -10.80
CA THR A 284 -30.04 -12.50 -12.02
C THR A 284 -28.77 -13.33 -12.00
N ARG A 285 -27.78 -12.95 -11.14
CA ARG A 285 -26.41 -13.50 -11.09
C ARG A 285 -25.63 -13.29 -12.37
N GLU A 286 -25.98 -12.28 -13.14
CA GLU A 286 -25.26 -11.91 -14.36
C GLU A 286 -24.03 -11.10 -14.02
N LEU A 287 -22.87 -11.49 -14.58
CA LEU A 287 -21.61 -10.76 -14.52
C LEU A 287 -21.39 -10.04 -15.85
N ALA A 288 -21.47 -8.71 -15.85
CA ALA A 288 -21.31 -7.88 -17.03
C ALA A 288 -20.00 -7.06 -16.94
N ARG A 289 -19.13 -7.18 -17.96
CA ARG A 289 -17.86 -6.42 -17.98
C ARG A 289 -18.13 -4.92 -18.18
N ILE A 290 -17.47 -4.09 -17.37
CA ILE A 290 -17.39 -2.64 -17.54
C ILE A 290 -16.14 -2.34 -18.36
N PRO A 291 -16.25 -1.75 -19.57
CA PRO A 291 -15.08 -1.48 -20.39
C PRO A 291 -14.15 -0.44 -19.75
N THR A 292 -12.89 -0.80 -19.57
CA THR A 292 -11.79 0.08 -19.15
C THR A 292 -10.65 0.00 -20.16
N PRO A 293 -9.80 1.04 -20.29
CA PRO A 293 -8.57 0.93 -21.07
C PRO A 293 -7.63 -0.12 -20.47
N PRO A 294 -6.72 -0.75 -21.27
CA PRO A 294 -5.68 -1.64 -20.73
C PRO A 294 -4.78 -0.92 -19.73
N GLY A 295 -4.47 -1.56 -18.61
CA GLY A 295 -3.67 -1.00 -17.52
C GLY A 295 -4.20 -1.45 -16.17
N SER A 296 -4.10 -0.59 -15.17
CA SER A 296 -4.55 -0.87 -13.80
C SER A 296 -5.58 0.16 -13.34
N VAL A 297 -6.60 -0.35 -12.67
CA VAL A 297 -7.58 0.44 -11.90
C VAL A 297 -7.18 0.34 -10.44
N SER A 298 -6.81 1.46 -9.84
CA SER A 298 -6.38 1.53 -8.43
C SER A 298 -7.50 1.93 -7.46
N GLY A 299 -8.71 2.09 -7.96
CA GLY A 299 -9.93 2.34 -7.19
C GLY A 299 -11.10 2.58 -8.13
N ALA A 300 -12.27 2.14 -7.75
CA ALA A 300 -13.51 2.35 -8.50
C ALA A 300 -14.69 2.48 -7.53
N THR A 301 -15.69 3.26 -7.86
CA THR A 301 -16.91 3.41 -7.08
C THR A 301 -18.14 3.56 -7.97
N ALA A 302 -19.26 2.96 -7.55
CA ALA A 302 -20.55 3.09 -8.24
C ALA A 302 -21.30 4.31 -7.71
N ARG A 303 -21.78 5.15 -8.63
CA ARG A 303 -22.57 6.35 -8.30
C ARG A 303 -24.06 6.03 -8.20
N PRO A 304 -24.87 6.91 -7.53
CA PRO A 304 -26.32 6.70 -7.41
C PRO A 304 -27.08 6.63 -8.74
N ASP A 305 -26.54 7.23 -9.81
CA ASP A 305 -27.12 7.18 -11.16
C ASP A 305 -26.72 5.90 -11.95
N GLY A 306 -25.94 5.01 -11.31
CA GLY A 306 -25.47 3.76 -11.90
C GLY A 306 -24.19 3.89 -12.74
N THR A 307 -23.64 5.09 -12.89
CA THR A 307 -22.31 5.26 -13.50
C THR A 307 -21.23 4.76 -12.54
N VAL A 308 -20.07 4.36 -13.09
CA VAL A 308 -18.90 3.98 -12.28
C VAL A 308 -17.79 4.98 -12.56
N GLU A 309 -17.23 5.52 -11.49
CA GLU A 309 -16.01 6.33 -11.52
C GLU A 309 -14.83 5.47 -11.09
N TYR A 310 -13.68 5.63 -11.76
CA TYR A 310 -12.51 4.82 -11.47
C TYR A 310 -11.21 5.59 -11.73
N LEU A 311 -10.22 5.36 -10.89
CA LEU A 311 -8.86 5.86 -11.06
C LEU A 311 -8.05 4.85 -11.87
N TRP A 312 -7.70 5.24 -13.09
CA TRP A 312 -6.98 4.40 -14.03
C TRP A 312 -5.61 4.97 -14.38
N SER A 313 -4.64 4.09 -14.60
CA SER A 313 -3.36 4.42 -15.22
C SER A 313 -2.79 3.21 -15.95
N SER A 314 -1.75 3.42 -16.76
CA SER A 314 -0.82 2.38 -17.19
C SER A 314 0.61 2.82 -16.91
N ALA A 315 1.58 1.95 -17.05
CA ALA A 315 2.98 2.35 -16.87
C ALA A 315 3.39 3.50 -17.81
N ALA A 316 2.75 3.62 -18.98
CA ALA A 316 2.97 4.68 -19.95
C ALA A 316 2.14 5.94 -19.69
N GLU A 317 0.94 5.80 -19.17
CA GLU A 317 -0.03 6.90 -19.03
C GLU A 317 -0.29 7.25 -17.57
N PRO A 318 -0.18 8.56 -17.22
CA PRO A 318 -0.42 9.04 -15.86
C PRO A 318 -1.83 8.73 -15.33
N PRO A 319 -2.01 8.72 -13.98
CA PRO A 319 -3.30 8.49 -13.36
C PRO A 319 -4.35 9.53 -13.78
N VAL A 320 -5.56 9.05 -14.03
CA VAL A 320 -6.72 9.88 -14.37
C VAL A 320 -8.00 9.26 -13.82
N VAL A 321 -8.86 10.09 -13.22
CA VAL A 321 -10.20 9.70 -12.77
C VAL A 321 -11.15 9.75 -13.97
N ARG A 322 -11.70 8.61 -14.35
CA ARG A 322 -12.62 8.45 -15.49
C ARG A 322 -14.00 8.00 -15.01
N SER A 323 -15.00 8.30 -15.82
CA SER A 323 -16.34 7.72 -15.70
C SER A 323 -16.61 6.73 -16.82
N THR A 324 -17.54 5.81 -16.59
CA THR A 324 -18.11 4.93 -17.64
C THR A 324 -18.85 5.68 -18.73
N THR A 325 -19.17 6.96 -18.53
CA THR A 325 -19.67 7.85 -19.60
C THR A 325 -18.59 8.24 -20.62
N GLY A 326 -17.30 7.94 -20.30
CA GLY A 326 -16.14 8.33 -21.11
C GLY A 326 -15.53 9.67 -20.73
N GLU A 327 -16.09 10.36 -19.75
CA GLU A 327 -15.60 11.66 -19.29
C GLU A 327 -14.43 11.51 -18.31
N VAL A 328 -13.55 12.52 -18.28
CA VAL A 328 -12.59 12.73 -17.19
C VAL A 328 -13.34 13.45 -16.06
N VAL A 329 -13.46 12.79 -14.92
CA VAL A 329 -14.26 13.26 -13.79
C VAL A 329 -13.59 14.43 -13.08
N LEU A 330 -12.27 14.32 -12.89
CA LEU A 330 -11.47 15.33 -12.21
C LEU A 330 -10.13 15.49 -12.91
N ASP A 331 -9.87 16.67 -13.44
CA ASP A 331 -8.61 17.05 -14.09
C ASP A 331 -8.04 18.26 -13.34
N PRO A 332 -7.03 18.06 -12.48
CA PRO A 332 -6.48 19.16 -11.70
C PRO A 332 -5.80 20.21 -12.60
N PRO A 333 -5.96 21.51 -12.28
CA PRO A 333 -5.29 22.57 -13.03
C PRO A 333 -3.77 22.53 -12.81
N GLY A 334 -3.01 23.04 -13.80
CA GLY A 334 -1.55 23.15 -13.70
C GLY A 334 -0.79 22.31 -14.72
N MET A 335 0.44 21.98 -14.37
CA MET A 335 1.34 21.21 -15.22
C MET A 335 0.77 19.83 -15.54
N LYS A 336 0.81 19.43 -16.81
CA LYS A 336 0.41 18.08 -17.20
C LYS A 336 1.57 17.10 -16.97
N CYS A 337 1.23 15.95 -16.42
CA CYS A 337 2.20 14.88 -16.19
C CYS A 337 2.67 14.27 -17.52
N PRO A 338 3.99 14.29 -17.84
CA PRO A 338 4.47 13.65 -19.05
C PRO A 338 4.24 12.13 -19.03
N PRO A 339 3.91 11.51 -20.18
CA PRO A 339 3.85 10.06 -20.30
C PRO A 339 5.23 9.42 -20.11
N SER A 340 5.25 8.09 -19.98
CA SER A 340 6.47 7.28 -19.97
C SER A 340 6.37 6.19 -21.05
N VAL A 341 7.05 5.07 -20.86
CA VAL A 341 7.02 3.92 -21.77
C VAL A 341 6.15 2.80 -21.20
N PRO A 342 5.50 2.00 -22.05
CA PRO A 342 4.73 0.84 -21.59
C PRO A 342 5.64 -0.23 -20.98
N VAL A 343 5.06 -1.08 -20.14
CA VAL A 343 5.71 -2.31 -19.67
C VAL A 343 5.57 -3.44 -20.69
N SER A 344 6.51 -4.37 -20.64
CA SER A 344 6.37 -5.71 -21.21
C SER A 344 6.46 -6.75 -20.11
N ASP A 345 5.72 -7.85 -20.25
CA ASP A 345 5.72 -8.95 -19.31
C ASP A 345 6.86 -9.93 -19.60
N ALA A 346 7.51 -10.41 -18.55
CA ALA A 346 8.36 -11.60 -18.58
C ALA A 346 7.87 -12.62 -17.57
N TRP A 347 7.89 -13.89 -17.96
CA TRP A 347 7.59 -15.02 -17.10
C TRP A 347 8.83 -15.88 -17.01
N VAL A 348 9.45 -15.92 -15.84
CA VAL A 348 10.74 -16.54 -15.61
C VAL A 348 10.58 -17.77 -14.73
N GLU A 349 11.12 -18.90 -15.15
CA GLU A 349 11.17 -20.10 -14.30
C GLU A 349 12.03 -19.83 -13.07
N GLY A 350 11.46 -20.01 -11.89
CA GLY A 350 12.13 -19.86 -10.59
C GLY A 350 11.94 -21.06 -9.68
N PRO A 351 12.59 -21.07 -8.50
CA PRO A 351 12.51 -22.20 -7.57
C PRO A 351 11.09 -22.51 -7.06
N GLY A 352 10.22 -21.49 -6.98
CA GLY A 352 8.83 -21.64 -6.53
C GLY A 352 7.81 -21.76 -7.65
N GLY A 353 8.21 -21.66 -8.92
CA GLY A 353 7.32 -21.62 -10.09
C GLY A 353 7.61 -20.45 -11.02
N LEU A 354 6.63 -20.08 -11.85
CA LEU A 354 6.76 -18.97 -12.78
C LEU A 354 6.69 -17.62 -12.05
N ILE A 355 7.74 -16.84 -12.17
CA ILE A 355 7.87 -15.49 -11.61
C ILE A 355 7.45 -14.48 -12.66
N HIS A 356 6.51 -13.60 -12.33
CA HIS A 356 6.10 -12.51 -13.22
C HIS A 356 6.96 -11.27 -12.96
N ALA A 357 7.59 -10.74 -14.02
CA ALA A 357 8.32 -9.49 -13.98
C ALA A 357 7.80 -8.50 -15.03
N LEU A 358 7.71 -7.22 -14.65
CA LEU A 358 7.33 -6.11 -15.49
C LEU A 358 8.59 -5.35 -15.91
N ILE A 359 8.78 -5.13 -17.22
CA ILE A 359 9.99 -4.56 -17.76
C ILE A 359 9.67 -3.26 -18.48
N GLN A 360 10.34 -2.18 -18.10
CA GLN A 360 10.36 -0.91 -18.81
C GLN A 360 11.78 -0.64 -19.31
N LYS A 361 11.90 -0.07 -20.51
CA LYS A 361 13.20 0.35 -21.06
C LYS A 361 13.02 1.55 -21.99
N PRO A 362 14.06 2.37 -22.20
CA PRO A 362 13.99 3.50 -23.11
C PRO A 362 13.54 3.06 -24.50
N ALA A 363 12.68 3.87 -25.13
CA ALA A 363 12.14 3.57 -26.46
C ALA A 363 13.28 3.41 -27.49
N GLY A 364 13.26 2.29 -28.24
CA GLY A 364 14.28 2.00 -29.25
C GLY A 364 15.64 1.55 -28.72
N ALA A 365 15.82 1.43 -27.40
CA ALA A 365 17.08 0.94 -26.82
C ALA A 365 17.34 -0.52 -27.22
N VAL A 366 18.59 -0.80 -27.63
CA VAL A 366 19.06 -2.11 -28.11
C VAL A 366 20.33 -2.50 -27.36
N GLY A 367 20.45 -3.77 -27.03
CA GLY A 367 21.62 -4.37 -26.34
C GLY A 367 21.50 -4.32 -24.82
N PRO A 368 22.48 -4.83 -24.10
CA PRO A 368 22.47 -4.82 -22.64
C PRO A 368 22.49 -3.40 -22.09
N LEU A 369 21.55 -3.09 -21.20
CA LEU A 369 21.38 -1.77 -20.59
C LEU A 369 21.82 -1.81 -19.12
N PRO A 370 22.26 -0.66 -18.54
CA PRO A 370 22.27 -0.53 -17.10
C PRO A 370 20.84 -0.80 -16.62
N THR A 371 20.71 -1.65 -15.61
CA THR A 371 19.39 -2.16 -15.23
C THR A 371 19.15 -2.01 -13.73
N VAL A 372 18.00 -1.44 -13.41
CA VAL A 372 17.49 -1.32 -12.05
C VAL A 372 16.51 -2.47 -11.79
N PHE A 373 16.80 -3.27 -10.78
CA PHE A 373 15.88 -4.25 -10.21
C PHE A 373 15.19 -3.55 -9.03
N ASP A 374 13.95 -3.17 -9.25
CA ASP A 374 13.13 -2.42 -8.30
C ASP A 374 12.16 -3.37 -7.61
N LEU A 375 12.36 -3.55 -6.31
CA LEU A 375 11.62 -4.49 -5.48
C LEU A 375 10.54 -3.76 -4.69
N HIS A 376 9.29 -4.22 -4.83
CA HIS A 376 8.18 -3.63 -4.09
C HIS A 376 8.27 -3.87 -2.59
N GLY A 377 7.59 -3.03 -1.82
CA GLY A 377 7.40 -3.19 -0.38
C GLY A 377 6.26 -4.16 -0.03
N GLY A 378 5.88 -4.20 1.21
CA GLY A 378 4.79 -5.03 1.70
C GLY A 378 5.20 -5.88 2.91
N PRO A 379 5.38 -7.21 2.78
CA PRO A 379 5.59 -8.05 1.59
C PRO A 379 4.35 -8.32 0.74
N THR A 380 3.16 -8.28 1.32
CA THR A 380 1.87 -8.58 0.68
C THR A 380 1.40 -7.42 -0.20
N TRP A 381 2.09 -7.23 -1.30
CA TRP A 381 1.82 -6.24 -2.35
C TRP A 381 2.19 -6.84 -3.71
N HIS A 382 1.98 -6.12 -4.80
CA HIS A 382 2.49 -6.50 -6.10
C HIS A 382 2.70 -5.29 -7.02
N ASP A 383 3.63 -5.42 -7.93
CA ASP A 383 3.81 -4.48 -9.03
C ASP A 383 2.78 -4.72 -10.14
N SER A 384 2.19 -3.65 -10.63
CA SER A 384 1.18 -3.69 -11.68
C SER A 384 1.54 -2.79 -12.87
N ASP A 385 0.80 -2.93 -13.98
CA ASP A 385 0.86 -2.02 -15.12
C ASP A 385 0.18 -0.70 -14.74
N SER A 386 0.82 0.02 -13.83
CA SER A 386 0.40 1.33 -13.33
C SER A 386 1.52 2.35 -13.43
N PHE A 387 1.15 3.64 -13.45
CA PHE A 387 2.11 4.71 -13.57
C PHE A 387 2.91 4.92 -12.27
N ALA A 388 4.23 4.86 -12.39
CA ALA A 388 5.14 5.14 -11.28
C ALA A 388 6.23 6.13 -11.73
N ALA A 389 6.35 7.27 -11.02
CA ALA A 389 7.29 8.34 -11.40
C ALA A 389 8.76 7.93 -11.18
N GLY A 390 9.06 7.09 -10.17
CA GLY A 390 10.40 6.58 -9.90
C GLY A 390 10.95 5.70 -11.04
N PRO A 391 10.30 4.58 -11.39
CA PRO A 391 10.65 3.77 -12.54
C PRO A 391 10.76 4.58 -13.85
N ALA A 392 9.81 5.50 -14.09
CA ALA A 392 9.85 6.37 -15.27
C ALA A 392 11.08 7.29 -15.30
N ALA A 393 11.55 7.76 -14.14
CA ALA A 393 12.76 8.58 -14.05
C ALA A 393 14.01 7.76 -14.39
N TRP A 394 14.14 6.54 -13.90
CA TRP A 394 15.23 5.65 -14.27
C TRP A 394 15.27 5.38 -15.79
N VAL A 395 14.10 5.15 -16.39
CA VAL A 395 13.99 4.98 -17.86
C VAL A 395 14.45 6.22 -18.61
N ASP A 396 14.08 7.44 -18.16
CA ASP A 396 14.54 8.71 -18.75
C ASP A 396 16.07 8.88 -18.68
N HIS A 397 16.73 8.28 -17.67
CA HIS A 397 18.19 8.27 -17.53
C HIS A 397 18.88 7.10 -18.26
N GLY A 398 18.14 6.37 -19.10
CA GLY A 398 18.70 5.34 -19.96
C GLY A 398 18.80 3.95 -19.34
N TYR A 399 18.21 3.72 -18.18
CA TYR A 399 18.17 2.41 -17.52
C TYR A 399 17.00 1.57 -18.03
N ALA A 400 17.17 0.26 -18.07
CA ALA A 400 16.05 -0.66 -17.98
C ALA A 400 15.61 -0.78 -16.53
N VAL A 401 14.31 -0.96 -16.29
CA VAL A 401 13.73 -1.21 -14.96
C VAL A 401 12.99 -2.54 -15.00
N VAL A 402 13.34 -3.42 -14.06
CA VAL A 402 12.73 -4.74 -13.87
C VAL A 402 12.06 -4.75 -12.50
N ARG A 403 10.72 -4.83 -12.48
CA ARG A 403 9.91 -4.94 -11.28
C ARG A 403 9.41 -6.37 -11.14
N ILE A 404 9.64 -6.98 -9.98
CA ILE A 404 9.52 -8.43 -9.81
C ILE A 404 8.40 -8.74 -8.82
N ASN A 405 7.41 -9.54 -9.25
CA ASN A 405 6.41 -10.11 -8.37
C ASN A 405 6.92 -11.46 -7.81
N TYR A 406 7.85 -11.37 -6.86
CA TYR A 406 8.47 -12.49 -6.17
C TYR A 406 7.48 -13.23 -5.26
N ARG A 407 7.83 -14.43 -4.74
CA ARG A 407 7.02 -15.11 -3.70
C ARG A 407 6.79 -14.17 -2.52
N GLY A 408 5.56 -14.10 -2.03
CA GLY A 408 5.04 -13.08 -1.10
C GLY A 408 4.11 -12.08 -1.76
N SER A 409 4.24 -11.86 -3.10
CA SER A 409 3.36 -10.94 -3.83
C SER A 409 1.92 -11.42 -3.88
N THR A 410 0.97 -10.48 -3.78
CA THR A 410 -0.46 -10.71 -4.00
C THR A 410 -0.81 -10.82 -5.49
N GLY A 411 -2.01 -11.30 -5.83
CA GLY A 411 -2.47 -11.43 -7.22
C GLY A 411 -2.04 -12.72 -7.93
N TYR A 412 -1.30 -13.60 -7.23
CA TYR A 412 -0.80 -14.88 -7.75
C TYR A 412 -1.29 -16.09 -6.95
N GLY A 413 -2.24 -15.87 -6.07
CA GLY A 413 -2.87 -16.87 -5.20
C GLY A 413 -2.17 -17.04 -3.85
N ARG A 414 -2.93 -17.55 -2.86
CA ARG A 414 -2.53 -17.68 -1.46
C ARG A 414 -1.21 -18.46 -1.28
N ALA A 415 -1.04 -19.57 -1.99
CA ALA A 415 0.19 -20.34 -1.90
C ALA A 415 1.46 -19.56 -2.30
N TRP A 416 1.33 -18.56 -3.19
CA TRP A 416 2.42 -17.65 -3.56
C TRP A 416 2.65 -16.61 -2.47
N THR A 417 1.59 -16.04 -1.93
CA THR A 417 1.64 -15.03 -0.87
C THR A 417 2.19 -15.61 0.44
N ASP A 418 1.71 -16.78 0.86
CA ASP A 418 2.10 -17.42 2.14
C ASP A 418 3.46 -18.13 2.08
N ALA A 419 4.08 -18.20 0.91
CA ALA A 419 5.35 -18.90 0.74
C ALA A 419 6.49 -18.35 1.61
N LEU A 420 6.36 -17.13 2.16
CA LEU A 420 7.38 -16.46 2.98
C LEU A 420 7.57 -17.11 4.36
N LYS A 421 6.55 -17.78 4.90
CA LYS A 421 6.55 -18.29 6.28
C LYS A 421 7.84 -19.06 6.59
N HIS A 422 8.55 -18.63 7.64
CA HIS A 422 9.78 -19.18 8.22
C HIS A 422 11.07 -19.02 7.37
N ARG A 423 11.01 -18.42 6.16
CA ARG A 423 12.18 -18.19 5.29
C ARG A 423 12.18 -16.78 4.68
N VAL A 424 11.75 -15.83 5.47
CA VAL A 424 11.58 -14.43 5.13
C VAL A 424 12.85 -13.83 4.52
N GLY A 425 12.72 -13.15 3.39
CA GLY A 425 13.80 -12.52 2.63
C GLY A 425 14.61 -13.50 1.77
N LEU A 426 14.75 -14.74 2.20
CA LEU A 426 15.61 -15.71 1.53
C LEU A 426 14.98 -16.28 0.26
N ILE A 427 13.69 -16.62 0.32
CA ILE A 427 12.99 -17.18 -0.86
C ILE A 427 12.67 -16.12 -1.90
N GLU A 428 12.39 -14.89 -1.49
CA GLU A 428 12.21 -13.76 -2.40
C GLU A 428 13.51 -13.50 -3.18
N LEU A 429 14.66 -13.54 -2.50
CA LEU A 429 15.97 -13.35 -3.14
C LEU A 429 16.37 -14.50 -4.06
N GLU A 430 15.86 -15.72 -3.83
CA GLU A 430 15.99 -16.82 -4.81
C GLU A 430 15.26 -16.45 -6.12
N ASP A 431 14.06 -15.87 -6.03
CA ASP A 431 13.27 -15.44 -7.19
C ASP A 431 13.93 -14.23 -7.89
N VAL A 432 14.41 -13.26 -7.11
CA VAL A 432 15.16 -12.10 -7.63
C VAL A 432 16.41 -12.55 -8.39
N ALA A 433 17.15 -13.53 -7.87
CA ALA A 433 18.32 -14.09 -8.55
C ALA A 433 17.95 -14.74 -9.89
N ALA A 434 16.87 -15.52 -9.93
CA ALA A 434 16.40 -16.16 -11.16
C ALA A 434 16.03 -15.13 -12.24
N VAL A 435 15.32 -14.05 -11.87
CA VAL A 435 14.96 -12.98 -12.82
C VAL A 435 16.18 -12.17 -13.25
N ARG A 436 17.13 -11.90 -12.34
CA ARG A 436 18.40 -11.25 -12.69
C ARG A 436 19.18 -12.07 -13.73
N ASP A 437 19.34 -13.36 -13.50
CA ASP A 437 20.08 -14.25 -14.40
C ASP A 437 19.42 -14.31 -15.77
N TRP A 438 18.09 -14.45 -15.81
CA TRP A 438 17.32 -14.37 -17.05
C TRP A 438 17.53 -13.02 -17.78
N ALA A 439 17.52 -11.88 -17.06
CA ALA A 439 17.70 -10.56 -17.66
C ALA A 439 19.10 -10.39 -18.29
N VAL A 440 20.13 -10.96 -17.68
CA VAL A 440 21.49 -10.98 -18.23
C VAL A 440 21.58 -11.92 -19.44
N GLU A 441 21.10 -13.16 -19.31
CA GLU A 441 21.15 -14.18 -20.37
C GLU A 441 20.34 -13.76 -21.61
N SER A 442 19.21 -13.08 -21.44
CA SER A 442 18.40 -12.55 -22.54
C SER A 442 19.04 -11.34 -23.26
N GLY A 443 20.14 -10.78 -22.72
CA GLY A 443 20.79 -9.59 -23.25
C GLY A 443 20.04 -8.29 -22.95
N LEU A 444 19.09 -8.28 -21.99
CA LEU A 444 18.43 -7.08 -21.49
C LEU A 444 19.36 -6.28 -20.59
N ALA A 445 19.97 -6.95 -19.60
CA ALA A 445 20.75 -6.33 -18.54
C ALA A 445 22.26 -6.49 -18.76
N ASP A 446 23.02 -5.42 -18.54
CA ASP A 446 24.47 -5.42 -18.50
C ASP A 446 24.93 -5.94 -17.13
N PRO A 447 25.62 -7.11 -17.04
CA PRO A 447 25.99 -7.73 -15.77
C PRO A 447 26.90 -6.86 -14.88
N ASP A 448 27.61 -5.90 -15.45
CA ASP A 448 28.51 -5.00 -14.73
C ASP A 448 27.81 -3.74 -14.22
N ARG A 449 26.52 -3.52 -14.58
CA ARG A 449 25.76 -2.32 -14.26
C ARG A 449 24.37 -2.63 -13.73
N LEU A 450 24.30 -3.52 -12.72
CA LEU A 450 23.06 -3.91 -12.06
C LEU A 450 22.86 -3.13 -10.75
N VAL A 451 21.75 -2.44 -10.64
CA VAL A 451 21.30 -1.75 -9.42
C VAL A 451 20.22 -2.58 -8.77
N LEU A 452 20.36 -2.88 -7.48
CA LEU A 452 19.29 -3.44 -6.65
C LEU A 452 18.70 -2.33 -5.81
N THR A 453 17.38 -2.13 -5.91
CA THR A 453 16.70 -1.07 -5.16
C THR A 453 15.32 -1.52 -4.69
N GLY A 454 14.78 -0.80 -3.74
CA GLY A 454 13.41 -0.94 -3.25
C GLY A 454 13.16 -0.13 -2.00
N GLY A 455 11.88 0.02 -1.66
CA GLY A 455 11.42 0.72 -0.47
C GLY A 455 10.81 -0.23 0.57
N SER A 456 10.94 0.09 1.87
CA SER A 456 10.38 -0.70 2.97
C SER A 456 10.86 -2.15 2.89
N TRP A 457 9.95 -3.12 2.70
CA TRP A 457 10.31 -4.52 2.47
C TRP A 457 11.26 -4.70 1.28
N GLY A 458 11.07 -3.96 0.17
CA GLY A 458 12.01 -3.97 -0.96
C GLY A 458 13.39 -3.41 -0.59
N GLY A 459 13.45 -2.42 0.31
CA GLY A 459 14.69 -1.90 0.89
C GLY A 459 15.38 -2.94 1.78
N TYR A 460 14.60 -3.66 2.57
CA TYR A 460 15.06 -4.83 3.33
C TYR A 460 15.69 -5.88 2.43
N LEU A 461 14.97 -6.32 1.38
CA LEU A 461 15.47 -7.29 0.40
C LEU A 461 16.72 -6.77 -0.32
N THR A 462 16.80 -5.46 -0.57
CA THR A 462 18.01 -4.83 -1.12
C THR A 462 19.22 -5.06 -0.22
N LEU A 463 19.13 -4.69 1.06
CA LEU A 463 20.27 -4.85 1.98
C LEU A 463 20.61 -6.33 2.21
N LEU A 464 19.62 -7.20 2.34
CA LEU A 464 19.83 -8.64 2.49
C LEU A 464 20.47 -9.24 1.21
N GLY A 465 20.01 -8.82 0.03
CA GLY A 465 20.54 -9.27 -1.26
C GLY A 465 22.00 -8.85 -1.50
N LEU A 466 22.38 -7.65 -1.06
CA LEU A 466 23.76 -7.19 -1.13
C LEU A 466 24.71 -8.05 -0.28
N GLY A 467 24.26 -8.53 0.86
CA GLY A 467 25.05 -9.38 1.76
C GLY A 467 25.08 -10.84 1.34
N THR A 468 23.92 -11.41 0.96
CA THR A 468 23.79 -12.83 0.59
C THR A 468 24.23 -13.14 -0.84
N GLN A 469 24.21 -12.13 -1.74
CA GLN A 469 24.58 -12.23 -3.16
C GLN A 469 25.66 -11.19 -3.54
N PRO A 470 26.79 -11.11 -2.83
CA PRO A 470 27.72 -9.96 -2.89
C PRO A 470 28.45 -9.78 -4.23
N ALA A 471 28.40 -10.75 -5.13
CA ALA A 471 29.00 -10.66 -6.45
C ALA A 471 28.01 -10.28 -7.57
N SER A 472 26.74 -10.11 -7.23
CA SER A 472 25.65 -9.99 -8.21
C SER A 472 25.25 -8.57 -8.52
N TRP A 473 25.60 -7.62 -7.66
CA TRP A 473 25.08 -6.26 -7.71
C TRP A 473 26.22 -5.25 -7.77
N ALA A 474 26.12 -4.28 -8.68
CA ALA A 474 27.09 -3.21 -8.81
C ALA A 474 26.84 -2.07 -7.81
N VAL A 475 25.57 -1.80 -7.48
CA VAL A 475 25.11 -0.76 -6.55
C VAL A 475 23.86 -1.23 -5.83
N GLY A 476 23.71 -0.88 -4.55
CA GLY A 476 22.48 -1.05 -3.78
C GLY A 476 21.92 0.26 -3.30
N ILE A 477 20.59 0.45 -3.44
CA ILE A 477 19.86 1.63 -2.99
C ILE A 477 18.66 1.18 -2.14
N ALA A 478 18.72 1.37 -0.84
CA ALA A 478 17.69 0.92 0.10
C ALA A 478 16.94 2.12 0.69
N VAL A 479 15.63 2.18 0.45
CA VAL A 479 14.77 3.25 0.94
C VAL A 479 13.97 2.74 2.14
N VAL A 480 14.07 3.41 3.28
CA VAL A 480 13.41 3.06 4.57
C VAL A 480 13.44 1.55 4.88
N PRO A 481 14.64 0.92 4.90
CA PRO A 481 14.75 -0.52 4.99
C PRO A 481 14.66 -1.06 6.42
N VAL A 482 14.29 -2.34 6.57
CA VAL A 482 14.72 -3.15 7.72
C VAL A 482 16.16 -3.58 7.48
N ALA A 483 17.09 -3.21 8.37
CA ALA A 483 18.53 -3.43 8.24
C ALA A 483 19.12 -4.32 9.35
N ASP A 484 18.53 -4.25 10.55
CA ASP A 484 18.81 -5.13 11.70
C ASP A 484 17.46 -5.62 12.25
N TYR A 485 17.08 -6.83 11.89
CA TYR A 485 15.74 -7.35 12.11
C TYR A 485 15.39 -7.49 13.60
N VAL A 486 16.36 -7.86 14.46
CA VAL A 486 16.13 -7.99 15.90
C VAL A 486 15.86 -6.61 16.53
N THR A 487 16.66 -5.61 16.16
CA THR A 487 16.46 -4.25 16.68
C THR A 487 15.18 -3.63 16.12
N ALA A 488 14.84 -3.88 14.84
CA ALA A 488 13.59 -3.45 14.22
C ALA A 488 12.39 -3.98 15.02
N TYR A 489 12.31 -5.29 15.24
CA TYR A 489 11.24 -5.94 16.00
C TYR A 489 11.00 -5.30 17.38
N HIS A 490 12.05 -4.90 18.10
CA HIS A 490 11.88 -4.29 19.43
C HIS A 490 11.40 -2.83 19.37
N ASP A 491 11.65 -2.12 18.28
CA ASP A 491 11.40 -0.69 18.16
C ASP A 491 10.18 -0.32 17.30
N GLU A 492 9.72 -1.22 16.44
CA GLU A 492 8.60 -0.97 15.52
C GLU A 492 7.24 -1.04 16.22
N MET A 493 6.21 -0.56 15.54
CA MET A 493 4.83 -0.60 16.02
C MET A 493 4.29 -2.03 16.15
N GLU A 494 3.36 -2.27 17.10
CA GLU A 494 2.89 -3.62 17.47
C GLU A 494 2.29 -4.41 16.29
N SER A 495 1.62 -3.76 15.36
CA SER A 495 1.08 -4.44 14.17
C SER A 495 2.16 -5.10 13.31
N LEU A 496 3.35 -4.51 13.21
CA LEU A 496 4.49 -5.11 12.50
C LEU A 496 5.14 -6.22 13.31
N LYS A 497 5.27 -6.07 14.65
CA LYS A 497 5.71 -7.16 15.52
C LYS A 497 4.81 -8.39 15.39
N ALA A 498 3.49 -8.19 15.32
CA ALA A 498 2.54 -9.29 15.09
C ALA A 498 2.75 -9.98 13.74
N MET A 499 2.95 -9.20 12.67
CA MET A 499 3.29 -9.73 11.34
C MET A 499 4.60 -10.52 11.37
N ASP A 500 5.63 -10.00 12.01
CA ASP A 500 6.93 -10.66 12.14
C ASP A 500 6.83 -11.98 12.92
N ARG A 501 6.08 -12.01 14.03
CA ARG A 501 5.81 -13.25 14.76
C ARG A 501 5.14 -14.29 13.88
N THR A 502 4.19 -13.90 13.05
CA THR A 502 3.53 -14.80 12.11
C THR A 502 4.49 -15.30 11.02
N LEU A 503 5.23 -14.43 10.39
CA LEU A 503 6.13 -14.77 9.28
C LEU A 503 7.33 -15.59 9.75
N LEU A 504 7.93 -15.25 10.88
CA LEU A 504 9.12 -15.93 11.44
C LEU A 504 8.76 -17.08 12.39
N GLY A 505 7.48 -17.13 12.85
CA GLY A 505 6.95 -18.19 13.71
C GLY A 505 7.32 -18.05 15.18
N GLY A 506 7.45 -16.82 15.68
CA GLY A 506 7.74 -16.49 17.07
C GLY A 506 8.54 -15.20 17.22
N THR A 507 8.86 -14.84 18.47
CA THR A 507 9.69 -13.67 18.81
C THR A 507 11.19 -13.92 18.54
N PRO A 508 12.05 -12.88 18.53
CA PRO A 508 13.51 -13.07 18.42
C PRO A 508 14.11 -13.98 19.51
N GLU A 509 13.51 -14.02 20.71
CA GLU A 509 13.93 -14.87 21.80
C GLU A 509 13.54 -16.34 21.59
N GLU A 510 12.40 -16.59 20.96
CA GLU A 510 11.87 -17.94 20.69
C GLU A 510 12.51 -18.58 19.45
N VAL A 511 12.76 -17.77 18.40
CA VAL A 511 13.27 -18.25 17.11
C VAL A 511 14.51 -17.45 16.63
N PRO A 512 15.57 -17.31 17.46
CA PRO A 512 16.71 -16.42 17.18
C PRO A 512 17.42 -16.73 15.87
N ASP A 513 17.51 -18.00 15.49
CA ASP A 513 18.18 -18.41 14.25
C ASP A 513 17.44 -17.93 13.00
N ARG A 514 16.10 -17.83 13.05
CA ARG A 514 15.30 -17.32 11.92
C ARG A 514 15.48 -15.81 11.76
N PHE A 515 15.42 -15.06 12.87
CA PHE A 515 15.72 -13.61 12.84
C PHE A 515 17.14 -13.35 12.35
N ALA A 516 18.13 -14.09 12.83
CA ALA A 516 19.51 -13.95 12.37
C ALA A 516 19.66 -14.24 10.87
N ALA A 517 19.03 -15.31 10.36
CA ALA A 517 19.09 -15.68 8.95
C ALA A 517 18.39 -14.65 8.04
N SER A 518 17.35 -13.99 8.52
CA SER A 518 16.58 -12.96 7.80
C SER A 518 17.14 -11.54 8.00
N SER A 519 18.10 -11.31 8.91
CA SER A 519 18.63 -9.99 9.21
C SER A 519 19.76 -9.57 8.25
N PRO A 520 19.63 -8.45 7.51
CA PRO A 520 20.71 -7.92 6.68
C PRO A 520 22.02 -7.68 7.46
N LEU A 521 21.93 -7.26 8.73
CA LEU A 521 23.08 -7.03 9.58
C LEU A 521 23.97 -8.28 9.73
N THR A 522 23.40 -9.47 9.68
CA THR A 522 24.14 -10.73 9.74
C THR A 522 25.16 -10.86 8.61
N TYR A 523 24.85 -10.32 7.44
CA TYR A 523 25.64 -10.47 6.21
C TYR A 523 26.38 -9.19 5.80
N VAL A 524 26.34 -8.14 6.64
CA VAL A 524 26.89 -6.83 6.30
C VAL A 524 28.39 -6.88 6.00
N ASP A 525 29.12 -7.83 6.58
CA ASP A 525 30.56 -8.00 6.36
C ASP A 525 30.89 -8.57 4.97
N ASP A 526 29.94 -9.19 4.29
CA ASP A 526 30.08 -9.74 2.94
C ASP A 526 29.72 -8.73 1.83
N VAL A 527 29.08 -7.62 2.17
CA VAL A 527 28.67 -6.57 1.22
C VAL A 527 29.88 -5.99 0.49
N LYS A 528 29.86 -6.00 -0.84
CA LYS A 528 30.91 -5.47 -1.72
C LYS A 528 30.49 -4.24 -2.48
N ALA A 529 29.23 -4.19 -2.89
CA ALA A 529 28.67 -3.06 -3.64
C ALA A 529 28.61 -1.80 -2.76
N PRO A 530 28.77 -0.60 -3.34
CA PRO A 530 28.41 0.64 -2.70
C PRO A 530 26.93 0.64 -2.29
N VAL A 531 26.63 1.20 -1.09
CA VAL A 531 25.30 1.20 -0.51
C VAL A 531 24.80 2.63 -0.27
N TYR A 532 23.63 2.96 -0.81
CA TYR A 532 22.89 4.17 -0.45
C TYR A 532 21.69 3.78 0.42
N ILE A 533 21.46 4.54 1.50
CA ILE A 533 20.29 4.34 2.37
C ILE A 533 19.57 5.67 2.53
N SER A 534 18.27 5.69 2.30
CA SER A 534 17.36 6.78 2.65
C SER A 534 16.50 6.37 3.83
N ALA A 535 16.36 7.24 4.86
CA ALA A 535 15.69 6.91 6.11
C ALA A 535 14.88 8.09 6.66
N GLY A 536 13.63 7.82 7.06
CA GLY A 536 12.80 8.75 7.83
C GLY A 536 13.23 8.78 9.30
N LEU A 537 13.34 9.97 9.88
CA LEU A 537 13.71 10.12 11.30
C LEU A 537 12.59 9.74 12.25
N ASN A 538 11.34 9.87 11.79
CA ASN A 538 10.12 9.63 12.57
C ASN A 538 9.38 8.36 12.11
N ASP A 539 10.08 7.44 11.45
CA ASP A 539 9.52 6.22 10.88
C ASP A 539 9.17 5.20 11.97
N PRO A 540 7.87 4.89 12.24
CA PRO A 540 7.47 3.91 13.24
C PRO A 540 7.49 2.47 12.71
N ARG A 541 7.59 2.30 11.38
CA ARG A 541 7.60 1.00 10.72
C ARG A 541 9.02 0.44 10.58
N CYS A 542 9.98 1.32 10.24
CA CYS A 542 11.40 0.96 10.13
C CYS A 542 12.24 1.95 10.95
N PRO A 543 12.19 1.87 12.29
CA PRO A 543 12.79 2.84 13.20
C PRO A 543 14.29 3.03 12.96
N ILE A 544 14.77 4.27 13.08
CA ILE A 544 16.11 4.68 12.64
C ILE A 544 17.26 3.91 13.33
N ARG A 545 17.10 3.46 14.58
CA ARG A 545 18.16 2.80 15.37
C ARG A 545 18.70 1.54 14.69
N GLN A 546 17.85 0.72 14.10
CA GLN A 546 18.24 -0.51 13.41
C GLN A 546 19.01 -0.20 12.11
N ILE A 547 18.70 0.90 11.42
CA ILE A 547 19.46 1.39 10.27
C ILE A 547 20.84 1.88 10.71
N ASP A 548 20.92 2.63 11.81
CA ASP A 548 22.19 3.10 12.36
C ASP A 548 23.14 1.95 12.76
N ASN A 549 22.61 0.84 13.27
CA ASN A 549 23.40 -0.37 13.55
C ASN A 549 24.10 -0.88 12.29
N TYR A 550 23.38 -1.01 11.19
CA TYR A 550 23.91 -1.46 9.90
C TYR A 550 24.93 -0.48 9.31
N VAL A 551 24.63 0.82 9.32
CA VAL A 551 25.50 1.91 8.84
C VAL A 551 26.80 1.95 9.64
N ASN A 552 26.74 1.86 10.96
CA ASN A 552 27.93 1.82 11.82
C ASN A 552 28.84 0.63 11.47
N ARG A 553 28.26 -0.52 11.11
CA ARG A 553 29.03 -1.69 10.69
C ARG A 553 29.70 -1.49 9.33
N LEU A 554 29.01 -0.89 8.34
CA LEU A 554 29.60 -0.49 7.06
C LEU A 554 30.77 0.49 7.27
N ALA A 555 30.57 1.51 8.10
CA ALA A 555 31.59 2.51 8.42
C ALA A 555 32.84 1.89 9.08
N ALA A 556 32.65 0.97 10.03
CA ALA A 556 33.75 0.30 10.73
C ALA A 556 34.68 -0.50 9.78
N ARG A 557 34.15 -0.98 8.65
CA ARG A 557 34.95 -1.69 7.63
C ARG A 557 35.30 -0.81 6.44
N SER A 558 35.01 0.50 6.50
CA SER A 558 35.25 1.46 5.42
C SER A 558 34.61 1.06 4.08
N ALA A 559 33.47 0.37 4.14
CA ALA A 559 32.69 0.05 2.94
C ALA A 559 32.10 1.34 2.35
N PRO A 560 32.10 1.51 1.02
CA PRO A 560 31.49 2.68 0.39
C PRO A 560 30.01 2.75 0.70
N HIS A 561 29.57 3.83 1.37
CA HIS A 561 28.16 4.05 1.67
C HIS A 561 27.83 5.53 1.82
N GLU A 562 26.58 5.88 1.53
CA GLU A 562 25.97 7.18 1.81
C GLU A 562 24.63 6.99 2.49
N VAL A 563 24.29 7.89 3.42
CA VAL A 563 23.03 7.84 4.15
C VAL A 563 22.36 9.20 4.10
N TYR A 564 21.13 9.23 3.61
CA TYR A 564 20.29 10.42 3.64
C TYR A 564 19.18 10.23 4.69
N ARG A 565 19.08 11.17 5.64
CA ARG A 565 18.04 11.18 6.67
C ARG A 565 17.15 12.39 6.45
N TYR A 566 15.84 12.19 6.43
CA TYR A 566 14.86 13.26 6.25
C TYR A 566 13.88 13.30 7.43
N ASP A 567 13.35 14.51 7.69
CA ASP A 567 12.45 14.77 8.82
C ASP A 567 10.99 14.49 8.43
N ALA A 568 10.66 13.22 8.33
CA ALA A 568 9.32 12.69 8.12
C ALA A 568 9.29 11.21 8.54
N GLY A 569 8.13 10.55 8.40
CA GLY A 569 7.92 9.14 8.71
C GLY A 569 8.40 8.17 7.63
N HIS A 570 7.63 7.10 7.39
CA HIS A 570 7.97 6.01 6.45
C HIS A 570 8.06 6.45 4.98
N GLY A 571 7.64 7.66 4.65
CA GLY A 571 7.76 8.30 3.35
C GLY A 571 7.49 9.78 3.48
N SER A 572 7.86 10.56 2.46
CA SER A 572 7.54 11.99 2.42
C SER A 572 6.35 12.26 1.50
N LEU A 573 5.39 13.04 1.99
CA LEU A 573 4.28 13.56 1.19
C LEU A 573 4.63 14.92 0.53
N VAL A 574 5.83 15.45 0.79
CA VAL A 574 6.32 16.71 0.20
C VAL A 574 7.01 16.42 -1.13
N VAL A 575 6.51 17.01 -2.21
CA VAL A 575 6.97 16.74 -3.58
C VAL A 575 8.45 17.08 -3.77
N ASP A 576 8.90 18.21 -3.24
CA ASP A 576 10.32 18.63 -3.35
C ASP A 576 11.25 17.66 -2.63
N GLU A 577 10.84 17.11 -1.50
CA GLU A 577 11.60 16.10 -0.78
C GLU A 577 11.71 14.80 -1.57
N ARG A 578 10.62 14.32 -2.16
CA ARG A 578 10.62 13.12 -3.02
C ARG A 578 11.51 13.27 -4.25
N ILE A 579 11.49 14.45 -4.88
CA ILE A 579 12.39 14.77 -6.00
C ILE A 579 13.84 14.74 -5.56
N LYS A 580 14.14 15.32 -4.39
CA LYS A 580 15.50 15.35 -3.82
C LYS A 580 16.00 13.94 -3.51
N GLN A 581 15.17 13.10 -2.88
CA GLN A 581 15.52 11.70 -2.59
C GLN A 581 15.90 10.95 -3.85
N LEU A 582 15.02 10.93 -4.85
CA LEU A 582 15.30 10.22 -6.11
C LEU A 582 16.53 10.78 -6.85
N ARG A 583 16.73 12.10 -6.82
CA ARG A 583 17.93 12.71 -7.42
C ARG A 583 19.20 12.19 -6.75
N LEU A 584 19.25 12.13 -5.43
CA LEU A 584 20.40 11.60 -4.68
C LEU A 584 20.66 10.12 -4.99
N GLU A 585 19.61 9.33 -5.12
CA GLU A 585 19.67 7.91 -5.52
C GLU A 585 20.30 7.73 -6.91
N MET A 586 19.79 8.48 -7.91
CA MET A 586 20.29 8.43 -9.28
C MET A 586 21.74 8.92 -9.36
N GLU A 587 22.08 10.04 -8.70
CA GLU A 587 23.44 10.56 -8.64
C GLU A 587 24.41 9.57 -7.99
N PHE A 588 23.98 8.87 -6.93
CA PHE A 588 24.76 7.80 -6.31
C PHE A 588 25.03 6.66 -7.28
N ALA A 589 24.00 6.16 -7.96
CA ALA A 589 24.15 5.09 -8.94
C ALA A 589 25.09 5.50 -10.08
N GLU A 590 24.92 6.69 -10.66
CA GLU A 590 25.76 7.20 -11.76
C GLU A 590 27.24 7.28 -11.37
N ARG A 591 27.56 7.76 -10.15
CA ARG A 591 28.94 7.85 -9.66
C ARG A 591 29.63 6.48 -9.56
N HIS A 592 28.88 5.45 -9.23
CA HIS A 592 29.44 4.12 -8.98
C HIS A 592 29.36 3.18 -10.18
N LEU A 593 28.49 3.46 -11.16
CA LEU A 593 28.36 2.68 -12.39
C LEU A 593 29.22 3.21 -13.57
N THR A 594 29.65 4.49 -13.50
CA THR A 594 30.55 5.03 -14.52
C THR A 594 31.96 4.50 -14.27
N PRO A 595 32.63 3.85 -15.26
CA PRO A 595 34.02 3.44 -15.08
C PRO A 595 34.87 4.66 -14.74
N THR A 596 35.54 4.63 -13.60
CA THR A 596 36.61 5.62 -13.32
C THR A 596 37.58 5.57 -14.46
N ALA A 597 37.72 6.66 -15.23
CA ALA A 597 38.74 6.74 -16.28
C ALA A 597 40.07 6.37 -15.64
N ALA A 598 40.70 5.30 -16.11
CA ALA A 598 42.00 4.86 -15.63
C ALA A 598 42.95 6.07 -15.71
N THR A 599 43.46 6.51 -14.57
CA THR A 599 44.52 7.50 -14.53
C THR A 599 45.65 6.97 -15.38
N PRO A 600 46.10 7.69 -16.43
CA PRO A 600 47.25 7.22 -17.19
C PRO A 600 48.41 7.02 -16.21
N THR A 601 48.91 5.82 -16.11
CA THR A 601 50.19 5.56 -15.44
C THR A 601 51.26 6.11 -16.33
N ASP A 602 51.87 7.24 -15.93
CA ASP A 602 53.12 7.76 -16.51
C ASP A 602 54.27 6.76 -16.37
#